data_e81fa4852c43c90e82c28ba9e89263c7
#
_entry.id   e81fa4852c43c90e82c28ba9e89263c7
#
_cell.length_a   1.000
_cell.length_b   1.000
_cell.length_c   1.000
_cell.angle_alpha   90.00
_cell.angle_beta   90.00
_cell.angle_gamma   90.00
#
_symmetry.space_group_name_H-M   'P 1'
#
loop_
_entity.id
_entity.type
_entity.pdbx_description
1 polymer ?
#
loop_
_entity_poly.entity_id
_entity_poly.type
_entity_poly.pdbx_seq_one_letter_code
_entity_poly.pdbx_strand_id
1 'polypeptide(L)'
;FGHLFRLAPIGLELARRGCQVVYAIPDVARGAALLQTHAYRILHAPVWQAPPKEHSLSQTYSKNLLRNGYWHRESLRNQLQGWLALFDDAQPDVILAEHAPSALLAARKAGLPRVAMGTGFSLPPLTAPMPGLQPWFTLPERYLIKSEKEFLECVNPVLRDLGASALTAVADVFEGAIQLLCTLLELDHYGARTDTRYWGPVIYTPQDSEAVWPSDKRDNIFVYIRPEHRFFRQIISLLKEMGLPSVTFAPGLSHEEQRALEGENLSISLHPVNLKEAATRCRLMISQGGHNAGALMLLAG
;
A
#
# COMPACT_ATOMS: atom_id res chain seq x y z
N PHE A 1 -7.66 0.56 -1.42
CA PHE A 1 -7.59 1.99 -1.79
C PHE A 1 -6.15 2.52 -1.78
N GLY A 2 -5.35 2.30 -0.74
CA GLY A 2 -4.03 2.92 -0.58
C GLY A 2 -3.05 2.73 -1.75
N HIS A 3 -3.05 1.57 -2.40
CA HIS A 3 -2.21 1.27 -3.55
C HIS A 3 -2.63 2.09 -4.79
N LEU A 4 -3.92 2.13 -5.10
CA LEU A 4 -4.42 2.87 -6.25
C LEU A 4 -4.25 4.38 -6.07
N PHE A 5 -4.40 4.89 -4.85
CA PHE A 5 -4.15 6.31 -4.56
C PHE A 5 -2.69 6.75 -4.77
N ARG A 6 -1.73 5.82 -4.74
CA ARG A 6 -0.35 6.10 -5.14
C ARG A 6 -0.14 6.03 -6.66
N LEU A 7 -0.82 5.13 -7.34
CA LEU A 7 -0.70 4.98 -8.80
C LEU A 7 -1.45 6.08 -9.58
N ALA A 8 -2.61 6.51 -9.10
CA ALA A 8 -3.47 7.44 -9.82
C ALA A 8 -2.78 8.76 -10.22
N PRO A 9 -2.11 9.52 -9.32
CA PRO A 9 -1.47 10.78 -9.71
C PRO A 9 -0.29 10.57 -10.67
N ILE A 10 0.41 9.44 -10.58
CA ILE A 10 1.50 9.10 -11.50
C ILE A 10 0.96 8.79 -12.89
N GLY A 11 -0.09 7.97 -12.98
CA GLY A 11 -0.71 7.66 -14.26
C GLY A 11 -1.32 8.90 -14.94
N LEU A 12 -1.90 9.80 -14.13
CA LEU A 12 -2.39 11.08 -14.64
C LEU A 12 -1.27 11.93 -15.26
N GLU A 13 -0.14 12.06 -14.59
CA GLU A 13 1.00 12.81 -15.08
C GLU A 13 1.63 12.15 -16.33
N LEU A 14 1.72 10.81 -16.35
CA LEU A 14 2.18 10.08 -17.53
C LEU A 14 1.24 10.31 -18.74
N ALA A 15 -0.07 10.23 -18.53
CA ALA A 15 -1.06 10.48 -19.56
C ALA A 15 -0.96 11.94 -20.08
N ARG A 16 -0.77 12.92 -19.19
CA ARG A 16 -0.55 14.33 -19.56
C ARG A 16 0.70 14.52 -20.42
N ARG A 17 1.70 13.65 -20.26
CA ARG A 17 2.93 13.63 -21.08
C ARG A 17 2.79 12.82 -22.36
N GLY A 18 1.59 12.34 -22.70
CA GLY A 18 1.31 11.59 -23.91
C GLY A 18 1.55 10.08 -23.82
N CYS A 19 1.79 9.54 -22.61
CA CYS A 19 1.88 8.09 -22.44
C CYS A 19 0.47 7.45 -22.45
N GLN A 20 0.35 6.30 -23.11
CA GLN A 20 -0.84 5.48 -22.97
C GLN A 20 -0.76 4.69 -21.67
N VAL A 21 -1.67 4.99 -20.72
CA VAL A 21 -1.68 4.36 -19.40
C VAL A 21 -2.75 3.26 -19.33
N VAL A 22 -2.33 2.07 -18.91
CA VAL A 22 -3.21 0.93 -18.66
C VAL A 22 -3.10 0.55 -17.19
N TYR A 23 -4.21 0.47 -16.48
CA TYR A 23 -4.25 0.01 -15.10
C TYR A 23 -4.64 -1.46 -15.02
N ALA A 24 -3.88 -2.25 -14.29
CA ALA A 24 -4.22 -3.62 -13.91
C ALA A 24 -4.51 -3.66 -12.41
N ILE A 25 -5.77 -3.86 -12.03
CA ILE A 25 -6.23 -3.79 -10.64
C ILE A 25 -7.21 -4.92 -10.32
N PRO A 26 -7.24 -5.43 -9.07
CA PRO A 26 -8.11 -6.55 -8.70
C PRO A 26 -9.61 -6.20 -8.71
N ASP A 27 -9.97 -4.96 -8.41
CA ASP A 27 -11.37 -4.48 -8.34
C ASP A 27 -11.58 -3.37 -9.39
N VAL A 28 -11.97 -3.79 -10.58
CA VAL A 28 -12.15 -2.90 -11.74
C VAL A 28 -13.25 -1.86 -11.51
N ALA A 29 -14.37 -2.26 -10.88
CA ALA A 29 -15.49 -1.34 -10.63
C ALA A 29 -15.09 -0.20 -9.68
N ARG A 30 -14.40 -0.56 -8.59
CA ARG A 30 -13.89 0.41 -7.63
C ARG A 30 -12.76 1.26 -8.21
N GLY A 31 -11.91 0.68 -9.05
CA GLY A 31 -10.87 1.42 -9.76
C GLY A 31 -11.43 2.41 -10.76
N ALA A 32 -12.43 2.01 -11.55
CA ALA A 32 -13.13 2.89 -12.46
C ALA A 32 -13.76 4.08 -11.74
N ALA A 33 -14.39 3.85 -10.58
CA ALA A 33 -14.95 4.92 -9.76
C ALA A 33 -13.91 5.95 -9.27
N LEU A 34 -12.69 5.50 -8.97
CA LEU A 34 -11.60 6.40 -8.53
C LEU A 34 -10.88 7.11 -9.68
N LEU A 35 -10.87 6.51 -10.88
CA LEU A 35 -10.18 7.02 -12.07
C LEU A 35 -11.14 7.71 -13.05
N GLN A 36 -12.39 7.97 -12.65
CA GLN A 36 -13.51 8.45 -13.50
C GLN A 36 -13.21 9.69 -14.35
N THR A 37 -12.25 10.52 -13.97
CA THR A 37 -11.93 11.76 -14.70
C THR A 37 -11.10 11.53 -15.95
N HIS A 38 -10.63 10.29 -16.22
CA HIS A 38 -9.72 9.99 -17.33
C HIS A 38 -10.10 8.68 -18.02
N ALA A 39 -10.10 8.70 -19.35
CA ALA A 39 -10.38 7.52 -20.20
C ALA A 39 -9.20 6.54 -20.21
N TYR A 40 -8.92 5.91 -19.07
CA TYR A 40 -7.89 4.87 -19.00
C TYR A 40 -8.47 3.49 -19.38
N ARG A 41 -7.62 2.67 -20.01
CA ARG A 41 -7.91 1.24 -20.11
C ARG A 41 -7.65 0.60 -18.75
N ILE A 42 -8.68 -0.02 -18.18
CA ILE A 42 -8.59 -0.72 -16.89
C ILE A 42 -8.78 -2.21 -17.14
N LEU A 43 -7.81 -3.01 -16.75
CA LEU A 43 -7.82 -4.47 -16.86
C LEU A 43 -7.93 -5.10 -15.49
N HIS A 44 -8.52 -6.30 -15.44
CA HIS A 44 -8.59 -7.07 -14.22
C HIS A 44 -7.24 -7.72 -13.95
N ALA A 45 -6.58 -7.35 -12.85
CA ALA A 45 -5.34 -8.00 -12.42
C ALA A 45 -5.61 -9.46 -12.02
N PRO A 46 -4.67 -10.38 -12.25
CA PRO A 46 -4.78 -11.73 -11.73
C PRO A 46 -4.97 -11.74 -10.22
N VAL A 47 -5.90 -12.56 -9.72
CA VAL A 47 -6.19 -12.70 -8.29
C VAL A 47 -5.74 -14.06 -7.79
N TRP A 48 -5.31 -14.08 -6.52
CA TRP A 48 -4.91 -15.32 -5.87
C TRP A 48 -6.10 -16.25 -5.64
N GLN A 49 -5.98 -17.50 -6.11
CA GLN A 49 -7.02 -18.53 -5.96
C GLN A 49 -6.87 -19.30 -4.64
N ALA A 50 -5.64 -19.38 -4.11
CA ALA A 50 -5.40 -20.03 -2.83
C ALA A 50 -5.77 -19.08 -1.67
N PRO A 51 -6.42 -19.60 -0.62
CA PRO A 51 -6.66 -18.82 0.58
C PRO A 51 -5.33 -18.40 1.23
N PRO A 52 -5.31 -17.29 1.97
CA PRO A 52 -4.15 -16.94 2.76
C PRO A 52 -3.78 -18.10 3.70
N LYS A 53 -2.48 -18.42 3.80
CA LYS A 53 -2.02 -19.42 4.76
C LYS A 53 -2.19 -18.86 6.17
N GLU A 54 -3.06 -19.49 6.96
CA GLU A 54 -3.31 -19.09 8.35
C GLU A 54 -2.06 -19.26 9.24
N HIS A 55 -1.93 -18.36 10.23
CA HIS A 55 -1.20 -18.52 11.49
C HIS A 55 0.32 -18.35 11.54
N SER A 56 0.88 -17.26 11.00
CA SER A 56 2.02 -16.65 11.69
C SER A 56 2.09 -15.17 11.41
N LEU A 57 2.43 -14.37 12.40
CA LEU A 57 2.86 -13.00 12.18
C LEU A 57 3.96 -13.05 11.11
N SER A 58 3.73 -12.38 9.99
CA SER A 58 4.72 -12.33 8.90
C SER A 58 5.88 -11.45 9.34
N GLN A 59 6.90 -12.04 9.95
CA GLN A 59 8.06 -11.33 10.48
C GLN A 59 9.10 -11.00 9.40
N THR A 60 9.00 -11.61 8.21
CA THR A 60 9.90 -11.37 7.08
C THR A 60 9.11 -11.14 5.80
N TYR A 61 9.72 -10.46 4.82
CA TYR A 61 9.10 -10.24 3.51
C TYR A 61 8.74 -11.56 2.83
N SER A 62 9.64 -12.55 2.83
CA SER A 62 9.40 -13.89 2.28
C SER A 62 8.21 -14.59 2.94
N LYS A 63 8.08 -14.54 4.27
CA LYS A 63 6.91 -15.10 4.98
C LYS A 63 5.63 -14.36 4.64
N ASN A 64 5.70 -13.03 4.45
CA ASN A 64 4.55 -12.25 4.02
C ASN A 64 4.09 -12.67 2.61
N LEU A 65 5.01 -12.86 1.67
CA LEU A 65 4.68 -13.36 0.34
C LEU A 65 4.09 -14.78 0.39
N LEU A 66 4.73 -15.70 1.12
CA LEU A 66 4.20 -17.04 1.30
C LEU A 66 2.76 -17.02 1.85
N ARG A 67 2.51 -16.25 2.91
CA ARG A 67 1.16 -16.11 3.48
C ARG A 67 0.13 -15.64 2.45
N ASN A 68 0.52 -14.74 1.55
CA ASN A 68 -0.36 -14.15 0.54
C ASN A 68 -0.43 -14.93 -0.77
N GLY A 69 -0.18 -16.25 -0.78
CA GLY A 69 -0.47 -17.14 -1.90
C GLY A 69 0.75 -17.80 -2.54
N TYR A 70 1.98 -17.31 -2.32
CA TYR A 70 3.19 -17.89 -2.95
C TYR A 70 3.53 -19.29 -2.45
N TRP A 71 2.96 -19.74 -1.35
CA TRP A 71 3.11 -21.11 -0.85
C TRP A 71 2.43 -22.15 -1.75
N HIS A 72 1.41 -21.75 -2.52
CA HIS A 72 0.59 -22.67 -3.33
C HIS A 72 1.03 -22.58 -4.80
N ARG A 73 1.80 -23.58 -5.24
CA ARG A 73 2.47 -23.57 -6.56
C ARG A 73 1.51 -23.39 -7.73
N GLU A 74 0.37 -24.06 -7.75
CA GLU A 74 -0.62 -23.95 -8.82
C GLU A 74 -1.22 -22.54 -8.88
N SER A 75 -1.61 -21.98 -7.73
CA SER A 75 -2.11 -20.62 -7.66
C SER A 75 -1.06 -19.60 -8.11
N LEU A 76 0.21 -19.79 -7.73
CA LEU A 76 1.32 -18.96 -8.20
C LEU A 76 1.52 -19.09 -9.71
N ARG A 77 1.44 -20.31 -10.27
CA ARG A 77 1.53 -20.52 -11.72
C ARG A 77 0.42 -19.75 -12.44
N ASN A 78 -0.81 -19.91 -12.01
CA ASN A 78 -1.97 -19.23 -12.60
C ASN A 78 -1.84 -17.70 -12.50
N GLN A 79 -1.33 -17.21 -11.36
CA GLN A 79 -1.04 -15.80 -11.14
C GLN A 79 -0.01 -15.24 -12.14
N LEU A 80 1.10 -15.96 -12.34
CA LEU A 80 2.15 -15.55 -13.28
C LEU A 80 1.69 -15.65 -14.74
N GLN A 81 0.97 -16.71 -15.10
CA GLN A 81 0.38 -16.86 -16.43
C GLN A 81 -0.66 -15.78 -16.73
N GLY A 82 -1.47 -15.42 -15.73
CA GLY A 82 -2.42 -14.32 -15.86
C GLY A 82 -1.74 -12.98 -16.13
N TRP A 83 -0.62 -12.69 -15.45
CA TRP A 83 0.17 -11.50 -15.75
C TRP A 83 0.78 -11.52 -17.15
N LEU A 84 1.34 -12.67 -17.58
CA LEU A 84 1.91 -12.80 -18.92
C LEU A 84 0.84 -12.57 -19.99
N ALA A 85 -0.35 -13.19 -19.86
CA ALA A 85 -1.46 -12.98 -20.78
C ALA A 85 -1.92 -11.51 -20.83
N LEU A 86 -1.91 -10.83 -19.67
CA LEU A 86 -2.24 -9.41 -19.59
C LEU A 86 -1.19 -8.55 -20.28
N PHE A 87 0.10 -8.90 -20.19
CA PHE A 87 1.17 -8.20 -20.90
C PHE A 87 1.09 -8.42 -22.41
N ASP A 88 0.73 -9.63 -22.84
CA ASP A 88 0.49 -9.95 -24.26
C ASP A 88 -0.69 -9.15 -24.84
N ASP A 89 -1.74 -8.91 -24.03
CA ASP A 89 -2.91 -8.12 -24.43
C ASP A 89 -2.63 -6.60 -24.41
N ALA A 90 -1.91 -6.13 -23.40
CA ALA A 90 -1.67 -4.70 -23.20
C ALA A 90 -0.44 -4.17 -23.95
N GLN A 91 0.51 -5.05 -24.35
CA GLN A 91 1.78 -4.72 -25.02
C GLN A 91 2.52 -3.52 -24.39
N PRO A 92 2.83 -3.56 -23.07
CA PRO A 92 3.42 -2.43 -22.40
C PRO A 92 4.91 -2.27 -22.72
N ASP A 93 5.38 -1.03 -22.88
CA ASP A 93 6.80 -0.69 -22.99
C ASP A 93 7.51 -0.77 -21.62
N VAL A 94 6.77 -0.55 -20.53
CA VAL A 94 7.30 -0.58 -19.15
C VAL A 94 6.21 -0.95 -18.16
N ILE A 95 6.59 -1.70 -17.13
CA ILE A 95 5.71 -2.08 -16.02
C ILE A 95 6.05 -1.23 -14.80
N LEU A 96 5.05 -0.51 -14.28
CA LEU A 96 5.11 0.16 -12.97
C LEU A 96 4.33 -0.67 -11.95
N ALA A 97 5.03 -1.32 -11.04
CA ALA A 97 4.46 -2.22 -10.03
C ALA A 97 4.45 -1.56 -8.65
N GLU A 98 3.27 -1.28 -8.10
CA GLU A 98 3.07 -0.86 -6.72
C GLU A 98 2.65 -2.06 -5.89
N HIS A 99 3.56 -2.58 -5.05
CA HIS A 99 3.38 -3.77 -4.21
C HIS A 99 2.81 -5.00 -4.97
N ALA A 100 3.31 -5.23 -6.18
CA ALA A 100 2.88 -6.32 -7.03
C ALA A 100 4.07 -7.24 -7.44
N PRO A 101 4.69 -7.98 -6.50
CA PRO A 101 5.88 -8.78 -6.77
C PRO A 101 5.63 -9.91 -7.79
N SER A 102 4.41 -10.44 -7.90
CA SER A 102 4.06 -11.40 -8.97
C SER A 102 4.09 -10.77 -10.36
N ALA A 103 3.67 -9.50 -10.50
CA ALA A 103 3.81 -8.77 -11.76
C ALA A 103 5.28 -8.53 -12.11
N LEU A 104 6.14 -8.23 -11.12
CA LEU A 104 7.59 -8.09 -11.33
C LEU A 104 8.23 -9.40 -11.81
N LEU A 105 7.86 -10.54 -11.22
CA LEU A 105 8.35 -11.86 -11.66
C LEU A 105 7.90 -12.19 -13.08
N ALA A 106 6.63 -11.93 -13.42
CA ALA A 106 6.12 -12.14 -14.77
C ALA A 106 6.79 -11.21 -15.79
N ALA A 107 6.98 -9.93 -15.44
CA ALA A 107 7.68 -8.97 -16.30
C ALA A 107 9.17 -9.32 -16.49
N ARG A 108 9.84 -9.87 -15.45
CA ARG A 108 11.20 -10.42 -15.55
C ARG A 108 11.23 -11.57 -16.57
N LYS A 109 10.27 -12.48 -16.53
CA LYS A 109 10.13 -13.57 -17.49
C LYS A 109 9.91 -13.06 -18.92
N ALA A 110 9.07 -12.02 -19.07
CA ALA A 110 8.76 -11.41 -20.38
C ALA A 110 9.88 -10.49 -20.91
N GLY A 111 10.96 -10.24 -20.13
CA GLY A 111 12.03 -9.32 -20.53
C GLY A 111 11.61 -7.85 -20.56
N LEU A 112 10.51 -7.48 -19.89
CA LEU A 112 9.97 -6.11 -19.88
C LEU A 112 10.73 -5.20 -18.90
N PRO A 113 10.99 -3.95 -19.25
CA PRO A 113 11.46 -2.93 -18.32
C PRO A 113 10.52 -2.80 -17.12
N ARG A 114 11.07 -2.69 -15.92
CA ARG A 114 10.32 -2.73 -14.67
C ARG A 114 10.67 -1.59 -13.74
N VAL A 115 9.65 -1.01 -13.15
CA VAL A 115 9.74 -0.05 -12.06
C VAL A 115 8.97 -0.61 -10.86
N ALA A 116 9.63 -0.79 -9.73
CA ALA A 116 9.00 -1.15 -8.47
C ALA A 116 8.85 0.12 -7.63
N MET A 117 7.64 0.43 -7.18
CA MET A 117 7.40 1.60 -6.34
C MET A 117 6.64 1.24 -5.07
N GLY A 118 6.81 2.05 -4.05
CA GLY A 118 6.08 1.90 -2.79
C GLY A 118 6.84 2.45 -1.59
N THR A 119 6.36 2.09 -0.42
CA THR A 119 7.00 2.42 0.87
C THR A 119 8.00 1.35 1.26
N GLY A 120 8.71 1.52 2.38
CA GLY A 120 9.62 0.51 2.92
C GLY A 120 9.01 -0.88 3.06
N PHE A 121 7.71 -0.98 3.36
CA PHE A 121 7.01 -2.25 3.42
C PHE A 121 6.98 -3.00 2.07
N SER A 122 6.77 -2.26 0.97
CA SER A 122 6.70 -2.81 -0.39
C SER A 122 8.07 -2.98 -1.04
N LEU A 123 9.04 -2.18 -0.62
CA LEU A 123 10.41 -2.15 -1.10
C LEU A 123 11.38 -2.29 0.09
N PRO A 124 11.56 -3.51 0.62
CA PRO A 124 12.53 -3.76 1.68
C PRO A 124 13.98 -3.54 1.17
N PRO A 125 14.97 -3.37 2.06
CA PRO A 125 16.38 -3.39 1.68
C PRO A 125 16.74 -4.69 0.94
N LEU A 126 17.41 -4.58 -0.21
CA LEU A 126 17.73 -5.72 -1.08
C LEU A 126 19.02 -6.42 -0.65
N THR A 127 19.05 -6.88 0.59
CA THR A 127 20.14 -7.72 1.12
C THR A 127 19.77 -9.20 1.03
N ALA A 128 20.74 -10.09 1.16
CA ALA A 128 20.53 -11.52 1.26
C ALA A 128 21.21 -12.06 2.53
N PRO A 129 20.44 -12.45 3.57
CA PRO A 129 18.99 -12.40 3.63
C PRO A 129 18.44 -10.98 3.79
N MET A 130 17.18 -10.77 3.39
CA MET A 130 16.44 -9.53 3.69
C MET A 130 16.18 -9.38 5.19
N PRO A 131 16.16 -8.15 5.73
CA PRO A 131 15.88 -7.91 7.14
C PRO A 131 14.45 -8.27 7.52
N GLY A 132 14.18 -8.38 8.81
CA GLY A 132 12.83 -8.56 9.33
C GLY A 132 11.94 -7.36 9.02
N LEU A 133 10.63 -7.59 8.81
CA LEU A 133 9.64 -6.51 8.57
C LEU A 133 9.45 -5.59 9.78
N GLN A 134 9.87 -6.02 10.95
CA GLN A 134 9.77 -5.27 12.20
C GLN A 134 11.18 -5.15 12.80
N PRO A 135 11.99 -4.18 12.34
CA PRO A 135 13.42 -4.09 12.72
C PRO A 135 13.65 -3.80 14.20
N TRP A 136 12.62 -3.39 14.94
CA TRP A 136 12.66 -3.30 16.40
C TRP A 136 12.65 -4.66 17.12
N PHE A 137 12.39 -5.77 16.40
CA PHE A 137 12.57 -7.14 16.87
C PHE A 137 13.79 -7.76 16.18
N THR A 138 14.80 -8.11 16.97
CA THR A 138 15.97 -8.80 16.42
C THR A 138 15.62 -10.26 16.10
N LEU A 139 15.56 -10.57 14.81
CA LEU A 139 15.39 -11.94 14.34
C LEU A 139 16.76 -12.61 14.18
N PRO A 140 16.93 -13.87 14.63
CA PRO A 140 18.15 -14.61 14.35
C PRO A 140 18.38 -14.74 12.84
N GLU A 141 19.62 -14.56 12.37
CA GLU A 141 19.97 -14.67 10.95
C GLU A 141 19.55 -16.02 10.34
N ARG A 142 19.73 -17.12 11.10
CA ARG A 142 19.26 -18.45 10.69
C ARG A 142 17.77 -18.51 10.39
N TYR A 143 16.95 -17.67 11.04
CA TYR A 143 15.52 -17.57 10.77
C TYR A 143 15.24 -16.82 9.47
N LEU A 144 15.98 -15.75 9.20
CA LEU A 144 15.92 -15.00 7.95
C LEU A 144 16.27 -15.90 6.76
N ILE A 145 17.43 -16.59 6.83
CA ILE A 145 17.89 -17.55 5.81
C ILE A 145 16.85 -18.65 5.58
N LYS A 146 16.32 -19.25 6.67
CA LYS A 146 15.31 -20.30 6.56
C LYS A 146 14.05 -19.80 5.87
N SER A 147 13.59 -18.59 6.19
CA SER A 147 12.38 -18.03 5.60
C SER A 147 12.53 -17.73 4.11
N GLU A 148 13.71 -17.29 3.66
CA GLU A 148 14.02 -17.11 2.24
C GLU A 148 14.09 -18.46 1.50
N LYS A 149 14.75 -19.44 2.08
CA LYS A 149 14.84 -20.80 1.52
C LYS A 149 13.46 -21.39 1.27
N GLU A 150 12.54 -21.27 2.24
CA GLU A 150 11.16 -21.75 2.08
C GLU A 150 10.43 -21.04 0.93
N PHE A 151 10.64 -19.75 0.75
CA PHE A 151 10.09 -19.00 -0.38
C PHE A 151 10.66 -19.49 -1.72
N LEU A 152 11.96 -19.61 -1.82
CA LEU A 152 12.65 -20.07 -3.04
C LEU A 152 12.24 -21.50 -3.42
N GLU A 153 12.05 -22.40 -2.44
CA GLU A 153 11.57 -23.77 -2.66
C GLU A 153 10.13 -23.83 -3.20
N CYS A 154 9.31 -22.83 -2.91
CA CYS A 154 7.96 -22.71 -3.47
C CYS A 154 7.98 -22.08 -4.87
N VAL A 155 8.75 -21.01 -5.06
CA VAL A 155 8.70 -20.16 -6.26
C VAL A 155 9.54 -20.71 -7.41
N ASN A 156 10.76 -21.17 -7.15
CA ASN A 156 11.68 -21.59 -8.19
C ASN A 156 11.19 -22.76 -9.06
N PRO A 157 10.49 -23.79 -8.54
CA PRO A 157 9.89 -24.80 -9.41
C PRO A 157 8.90 -24.21 -10.42
N VAL A 158 8.06 -23.26 -9.97
CA VAL A 158 7.07 -22.60 -10.84
C VAL A 158 7.75 -21.74 -11.91
N LEU A 159 8.79 -21.00 -11.53
CA LEU A 159 9.58 -20.22 -12.50
C LEU A 159 10.23 -21.11 -13.57
N ARG A 160 10.85 -22.23 -13.17
CA ARG A 160 11.44 -23.19 -14.11
C ARG A 160 10.39 -23.80 -15.05
N ASP A 161 9.23 -24.20 -14.53
CA ASP A 161 8.13 -24.74 -15.33
C ASP A 161 7.64 -23.73 -16.39
N LEU A 162 7.72 -22.44 -16.08
CA LEU A 162 7.38 -21.35 -17.00
C LEU A 162 8.57 -20.95 -17.92
N GLY A 163 9.71 -21.60 -17.82
CA GLY A 163 10.92 -21.26 -18.58
C GLY A 163 11.57 -19.95 -18.16
N ALA A 164 11.39 -19.55 -16.89
CA ALA A 164 12.05 -18.39 -16.31
C ALA A 164 13.26 -18.80 -15.46
N SER A 165 14.24 -17.90 -15.34
CA SER A 165 15.40 -18.11 -14.48
C SER A 165 14.99 -18.20 -13.00
N ALA A 166 15.56 -19.15 -12.28
CA ALA A 166 15.37 -19.27 -10.83
C ALA A 166 15.93 -18.04 -10.09
N LEU A 167 15.39 -17.78 -8.91
CA LEU A 167 15.90 -16.77 -7.97
C LEU A 167 16.99 -17.41 -7.09
N THR A 168 18.01 -16.67 -6.76
CA THR A 168 19.06 -17.07 -5.79
C THR A 168 18.77 -16.52 -4.40
N ALA A 169 18.11 -15.35 -4.34
CA ALA A 169 17.64 -14.69 -3.12
C ALA A 169 16.24 -14.12 -3.33
N VAL A 170 15.54 -13.77 -2.27
CA VAL A 170 14.22 -13.09 -2.37
C VAL A 170 14.37 -11.69 -2.97
N ALA A 171 15.51 -11.04 -2.76
CA ALA A 171 15.86 -9.77 -3.38
C ALA A 171 15.78 -9.78 -4.91
N ASP A 172 16.02 -10.94 -5.56
CA ASP A 172 15.99 -11.11 -7.01
C ASP A 172 14.59 -10.87 -7.62
N VAL A 173 13.53 -10.84 -6.81
CA VAL A 173 12.20 -10.38 -7.25
C VAL A 173 12.27 -8.97 -7.83
N PHE A 174 13.16 -8.14 -7.32
CA PHE A 174 13.37 -6.76 -7.72
C PHE A 174 14.58 -6.57 -8.65
N GLU A 175 15.30 -7.65 -8.99
CA GLU A 175 16.48 -7.59 -9.86
C GLU A 175 16.17 -6.91 -11.19
N GLY A 176 16.98 -5.92 -11.58
CA GLY A 176 16.80 -5.16 -12.81
C GLY A 176 15.60 -4.22 -12.82
N ALA A 177 14.88 -4.07 -11.71
CA ALA A 177 13.82 -3.07 -11.57
C ALA A 177 14.38 -1.75 -11.01
N ILE A 178 13.97 -0.63 -11.59
CA ILE A 178 14.18 0.68 -10.98
C ILE A 178 13.31 0.76 -9.72
N GLN A 179 13.89 1.16 -8.59
CA GLN A 179 13.18 1.26 -7.33
C GLN A 179 12.85 2.72 -7.01
N LEU A 180 11.57 2.98 -6.79
CA LEU A 180 11.06 4.28 -6.36
C LEU A 180 10.55 4.17 -4.93
N LEU A 181 11.41 4.42 -3.94
CA LEU A 181 11.04 4.41 -2.52
C LEU A 181 10.26 5.69 -2.20
N CYS A 182 8.93 5.58 -2.23
CA CYS A 182 7.99 6.69 -2.10
C CYS A 182 7.57 6.90 -0.64
N THR A 183 8.51 7.30 0.19
CA THR A 183 8.31 7.59 1.61
C THR A 183 9.21 8.73 2.07
N LEU A 184 9.01 9.22 3.30
CA LEU A 184 9.95 10.06 4.02
C LEU A 184 10.93 9.16 4.79
N LEU A 185 12.12 9.70 5.04
CA LEU A 185 13.15 9.03 5.84
C LEU A 185 12.62 8.61 7.22
N GLU A 186 11.85 9.48 7.85
CA GLU A 186 11.27 9.31 9.18
C GLU A 186 10.20 8.21 9.23
N LEU A 187 9.63 7.86 8.08
CA LEU A 187 8.60 6.82 7.93
C LEU A 187 9.13 5.51 7.35
N ASP A 188 10.42 5.44 7.05
CA ASP A 188 11.03 4.17 6.66
C ASP A 188 11.39 3.36 7.90
N HIS A 189 10.58 2.36 8.19
CA HIS A 189 10.75 1.53 9.38
C HIS A 189 12.06 0.72 9.41
N TYR A 190 12.78 0.61 8.28
CA TYR A 190 14.12 0.03 8.23
C TYR A 190 15.23 1.02 8.61
N GLY A 191 14.88 2.28 8.89
CA GLY A 191 15.82 3.37 9.14
C GLY A 191 16.39 3.98 7.85
N ALA A 192 17.36 4.88 8.03
CA ALA A 192 17.99 5.57 6.91
C ALA A 192 18.75 4.60 5.99
N ARG A 193 18.45 4.63 4.70
CA ARG A 193 19.19 3.89 3.67
C ARG A 193 20.12 4.85 2.93
N THR A 194 21.38 4.47 2.82
CA THR A 194 22.42 5.27 2.14
C THR A 194 22.52 4.97 0.64
N ASP A 195 22.05 3.82 0.22
CA ASP A 195 22.09 3.29 -1.14
C ASP A 195 20.80 3.48 -1.95
N THR A 196 19.80 4.14 -1.34
CA THR A 196 18.48 4.30 -1.91
C THR A 196 18.01 5.76 -1.86
N ARG A 197 17.48 6.25 -2.97
CA ARG A 197 16.87 7.58 -3.02
C ARG A 197 15.45 7.56 -2.46
N TYR A 198 15.16 8.45 -1.52
CA TYR A 198 13.81 8.77 -1.05
C TYR A 198 13.16 9.76 -2.01
N TRP A 199 12.08 9.36 -2.67
CA TRP A 199 11.34 10.18 -3.64
C TRP A 199 10.23 10.99 -3.00
N GLY A 200 10.01 10.81 -1.69
CA GLY A 200 8.90 11.40 -0.97
C GLY A 200 7.58 10.64 -1.18
N PRO A 201 6.57 10.92 -0.34
CA PRO A 201 5.28 10.25 -0.42
C PRO A 201 4.49 10.69 -1.65
N VAL A 202 3.86 9.73 -2.32
CA VAL A 202 2.86 10.03 -3.37
C VAL A 202 1.50 10.08 -2.70
N ILE A 203 0.96 11.29 -2.60
CA ILE A 203 -0.31 11.55 -1.90
C ILE A 203 -1.35 12.02 -2.91
N TYR A 204 -2.41 11.24 -3.03
CA TYR A 204 -3.62 11.62 -3.71
C TYR A 204 -4.68 12.01 -2.67
N THR A 205 -5.23 13.21 -2.80
CA THR A 205 -6.34 13.68 -1.97
C THR A 205 -7.53 13.95 -2.88
N PRO A 206 -8.66 13.25 -2.70
CA PRO A 206 -9.90 13.62 -3.37
C PRO A 206 -10.24 15.09 -3.07
N GLN A 207 -10.71 15.84 -4.06
CA GLN A 207 -10.99 17.27 -3.89
C GLN A 207 -12.28 17.53 -3.06
N ASP A 208 -13.21 16.59 -3.09
CA ASP A 208 -14.55 16.76 -2.53
C ASP A 208 -14.65 16.07 -1.16
N SER A 209 -14.29 16.76 -0.09
CA SER A 209 -14.62 16.32 1.25
C SER A 209 -15.07 17.51 2.09
N GLU A 210 -16.34 17.52 2.45
CA GLU A 210 -16.94 18.51 3.32
C GLU A 210 -16.90 18.02 4.78
N ALA A 211 -15.72 18.05 5.39
CA ALA A 211 -15.63 17.79 6.82
C ALA A 211 -16.06 19.05 7.59
N VAL A 212 -16.94 18.89 8.56
CA VAL A 212 -17.32 19.96 9.46
C VAL A 212 -16.29 20.08 10.58
N TRP A 213 -15.53 21.18 10.57
CA TRP A 213 -14.49 21.44 11.57
C TRP A 213 -15.08 22.22 12.74
N PRO A 214 -15.02 21.68 13.98
CA PRO A 214 -15.55 22.37 15.16
C PRO A 214 -14.81 23.66 15.51
N SER A 215 -13.55 23.80 15.10
CA SER A 215 -12.76 25.02 15.29
C SER A 215 -12.15 25.50 13.98
N ASP A 216 -12.15 26.83 13.78
CA ASP A 216 -11.47 27.49 12.65
C ASP A 216 -9.96 27.65 12.90
N LYS A 217 -9.49 27.38 14.10
CA LYS A 217 -8.08 27.45 14.48
C LYS A 217 -7.39 26.13 14.17
N ARG A 218 -6.04 26.14 14.15
CA ARG A 218 -5.21 24.93 14.03
C ARG A 218 -5.09 24.19 15.37
N ASP A 219 -6.20 23.94 16.04
CA ASP A 219 -6.27 23.26 17.34
C ASP A 219 -7.13 21.99 17.30
N ASN A 220 -7.68 21.65 16.14
CA ASN A 220 -8.48 20.45 15.98
C ASN A 220 -7.62 19.18 16.12
N ILE A 221 -8.26 18.09 16.55
CA ILE A 221 -7.73 16.74 16.54
C ILE A 221 -8.37 15.97 15.38
N PHE A 222 -7.57 15.42 14.49
CA PHE A 222 -8.07 14.56 13.44
C PHE A 222 -7.92 13.08 13.81
N VAL A 223 -9.02 12.34 13.84
CA VAL A 223 -9.02 10.90 14.14
C VAL A 223 -9.22 10.12 12.85
N TYR A 224 -8.21 9.34 12.49
CA TYR A 224 -8.19 8.49 11.30
C TYR A 224 -7.99 7.02 11.69
N ILE A 225 -9.01 6.46 12.34
CA ILE A 225 -9.05 5.07 12.84
C ILE A 225 -10.35 4.44 12.37
N ARG A 226 -10.28 3.19 11.91
CA ARG A 226 -11.48 2.45 11.49
C ARG A 226 -12.42 2.20 12.67
N PRO A 227 -13.75 2.27 12.47
CA PRO A 227 -14.74 2.01 13.51
C PRO A 227 -14.60 0.64 14.19
N GLU A 228 -14.11 -0.37 13.45
CA GLU A 228 -13.89 -1.74 13.96
C GLU A 228 -12.66 -1.86 14.88
N HIS A 229 -11.84 -0.82 14.94
CA HIS A 229 -10.65 -0.83 15.81
C HIS A 229 -11.08 -0.84 17.29
N ARG A 230 -10.50 -1.75 18.06
CA ARG A 230 -10.87 -2.00 19.47
C ARG A 230 -10.91 -0.76 20.35
N PHE A 231 -10.12 0.25 20.06
CA PHE A 231 -10.05 1.51 20.84
C PHE A 231 -10.88 2.66 20.24
N PHE A 232 -11.56 2.45 19.10
CA PHE A 232 -12.28 3.52 18.42
C PHE A 232 -13.28 4.23 19.36
N ARG A 233 -14.20 3.49 19.95
CA ARG A 233 -15.24 4.05 20.85
C ARG A 233 -14.64 4.71 22.09
N GLN A 234 -13.55 4.15 22.64
CA GLN A 234 -12.87 4.73 23.79
C GLN A 234 -12.23 6.07 23.45
N ILE A 235 -11.59 6.20 22.30
CA ILE A 235 -10.99 7.46 21.83
C ILE A 235 -12.08 8.52 21.64
N ILE A 236 -13.20 8.16 21.00
CA ILE A 236 -14.32 9.07 20.79
C ILE A 236 -14.89 9.57 22.14
N SER A 237 -15.10 8.66 23.11
CA SER A 237 -15.58 9.03 24.45
C SER A 237 -14.64 10.00 25.15
N LEU A 238 -13.35 9.72 25.15
CA LEU A 238 -12.33 10.59 25.76
C LEU A 238 -12.31 11.99 25.11
N LEU A 239 -12.40 12.10 23.79
CA LEU A 239 -12.42 13.39 23.11
C LEU A 239 -13.67 14.21 23.45
N LYS A 240 -14.83 13.55 23.59
CA LYS A 240 -16.07 14.20 24.06
C LYS A 240 -15.92 14.70 25.50
N GLU A 241 -15.44 13.85 26.42
CA GLU A 241 -15.23 14.20 27.83
C GLU A 241 -14.27 15.37 28.01
N MET A 242 -13.21 15.41 27.18
CA MET A 242 -12.21 16.48 27.20
C MET A 242 -12.69 17.78 26.52
N GLY A 243 -13.79 17.74 25.78
CA GLY A 243 -14.32 18.90 25.04
C GLY A 243 -13.40 19.41 23.94
N LEU A 244 -12.50 18.56 23.42
CA LEU A 244 -11.51 18.97 22.43
C LEU A 244 -12.12 19.02 21.03
N PRO A 245 -11.86 20.09 20.23
CA PRO A 245 -12.34 20.17 18.87
C PRO A 245 -11.75 19.05 18.02
N SER A 246 -12.62 18.19 17.49
CA SER A 246 -12.20 16.94 16.87
C SER A 246 -13.03 16.60 15.63
N VAL A 247 -12.37 16.07 14.60
CA VAL A 247 -13.00 15.50 13.41
C VAL A 247 -12.58 14.05 13.28
N THR A 248 -13.54 13.16 13.12
CA THR A 248 -13.28 11.72 12.96
C THR A 248 -13.76 11.25 11.60
N PHE A 249 -12.89 10.59 10.83
CA PHE A 249 -13.30 9.84 9.65
C PHE A 249 -13.65 8.41 10.05
N ALA A 250 -14.93 8.05 9.90
CA ALA A 250 -15.47 6.78 10.34
C ALA A 250 -16.34 6.11 9.25
N PRO A 251 -15.73 5.59 8.17
CA PRO A 251 -16.47 4.93 7.09
C PRO A 251 -17.15 3.66 7.60
N GLY A 252 -18.38 3.43 7.11
CA GLY A 252 -19.14 2.22 7.41
C GLY A 252 -20.07 2.33 8.62
N LEU A 253 -20.03 3.42 9.37
CA LEU A 253 -21.08 3.72 10.36
C LEU A 253 -22.39 4.08 9.66
N SER A 254 -23.50 3.73 10.30
CA SER A 254 -24.82 4.25 9.93
C SER A 254 -24.97 5.71 10.34
N HIS A 255 -25.90 6.45 9.73
CA HIS A 255 -26.22 7.82 10.14
C HIS A 255 -26.75 7.91 11.58
N GLU A 256 -27.35 6.84 12.09
CA GLU A 256 -27.77 6.77 13.49
C GLU A 256 -26.58 6.68 14.44
N GLU A 257 -25.64 5.79 14.14
CA GLU A 257 -24.38 5.66 14.91
C GLU A 257 -23.53 6.93 14.83
N GLN A 258 -23.47 7.58 13.66
CA GLN A 258 -22.81 8.87 13.48
C GLN A 258 -23.37 9.88 14.48
N ARG A 259 -24.70 10.14 14.47
CA ARG A 259 -25.36 11.09 15.36
C ARG A 259 -25.18 10.75 16.85
N ALA A 260 -25.18 9.46 17.21
CA ALA A 260 -24.96 9.04 18.59
C ALA A 260 -23.52 9.32 19.08
N LEU A 261 -22.55 9.28 18.16
CA LEU A 261 -21.14 9.54 18.46
C LEU A 261 -20.77 11.03 18.39
N GLU A 262 -21.48 11.85 17.65
CA GLU A 262 -21.23 13.29 17.54
C GLU A 262 -21.44 14.03 18.86
N GLY A 263 -20.86 15.20 18.99
CA GLY A 263 -20.99 16.10 20.16
C GLY A 263 -20.67 17.52 19.76
N GLU A 264 -20.83 18.47 20.71
CA GLU A 264 -20.65 19.91 20.48
C GLU A 264 -19.30 20.22 19.81
N ASN A 265 -18.23 19.56 20.27
CA ASN A 265 -16.86 19.75 19.76
C ASN A 265 -16.32 18.53 18.98
N LEU A 266 -17.17 17.57 18.60
CA LEU A 266 -16.78 16.37 17.87
C LEU A 266 -17.73 16.14 16.68
N SER A 267 -17.17 16.21 15.47
CA SER A 267 -17.86 15.84 14.23
C SER A 267 -17.38 14.48 13.70
N ILE A 268 -18.29 13.73 13.09
CA ILE A 268 -18.03 12.44 12.47
C ILE A 268 -18.28 12.56 10.96
N SER A 269 -17.27 12.28 10.15
CA SER A 269 -17.43 12.18 8.70
C SER A 269 -17.52 10.72 8.26
N LEU A 270 -18.56 10.37 7.51
CA LEU A 270 -18.71 9.06 6.85
C LEU A 270 -17.95 9.00 5.51
N HIS A 271 -17.60 10.16 4.97
CA HIS A 271 -16.87 10.34 3.73
C HIS A 271 -15.40 10.68 3.98
N PRO A 272 -14.50 10.38 3.03
CA PRO A 272 -13.08 10.71 3.16
C PRO A 272 -12.86 12.20 3.43
N VAL A 273 -12.10 12.53 4.47
CA VAL A 273 -11.70 13.90 4.78
C VAL A 273 -10.49 14.29 3.93
N ASN A 274 -10.49 15.52 3.44
CA ASN A 274 -9.34 16.07 2.72
C ASN A 274 -8.13 16.16 3.66
N LEU A 275 -7.16 15.27 3.45
CA LEU A 275 -5.99 15.19 4.33
C LEU A 275 -5.12 16.46 4.29
N LYS A 276 -5.11 17.21 3.17
CA LYS A 276 -4.39 18.50 3.10
C LYS A 276 -5.06 19.54 3.97
N GLU A 277 -6.40 19.58 3.98
CA GLU A 277 -7.14 20.44 4.86
C GLU A 277 -6.93 20.03 6.33
N ALA A 278 -7.03 18.73 6.64
CA ALA A 278 -6.76 18.22 7.98
C ALA A 278 -5.36 18.62 8.46
N ALA A 279 -4.34 18.52 7.62
CA ALA A 279 -2.97 18.90 7.96
C ALA A 279 -2.81 20.39 8.29
N THR A 280 -3.62 21.28 7.71
CA THR A 280 -3.59 22.71 8.00
C THR A 280 -4.44 23.10 9.23
N ARG A 281 -5.50 22.34 9.55
CA ARG A 281 -6.44 22.64 10.65
C ARG A 281 -6.16 21.88 11.95
N CYS A 282 -5.31 20.84 11.90
CA CYS A 282 -5.06 20.00 13.06
C CYS A 282 -3.71 20.27 13.70
N ARG A 283 -3.68 20.20 15.03
CA ARG A 283 -2.44 20.14 15.82
C ARG A 283 -2.02 18.71 16.16
N LEU A 284 -2.95 17.75 16.03
CA LEU A 284 -2.72 16.36 16.39
C LEU A 284 -3.54 15.45 15.46
N MET A 285 -2.93 14.34 15.03
CA MET A 285 -3.63 13.24 14.39
C MET A 285 -3.51 11.97 15.24
N ILE A 286 -4.65 11.33 15.47
CA ILE A 286 -4.73 9.98 16.06
C ILE A 286 -5.05 9.01 14.93
N SER A 287 -4.14 8.08 14.63
CA SER A 287 -4.34 7.15 13.52
C SER A 287 -3.85 5.73 13.84
N GLN A 288 -4.24 4.79 13.02
CA GLN A 288 -3.72 3.41 13.06
C GLN A 288 -2.41 3.22 12.27
N GLY A 289 -1.66 4.28 12.02
CA GLY A 289 -0.37 4.24 11.33
C GLY A 289 -0.44 4.18 9.80
N GLY A 290 -1.52 4.70 9.20
CA GLY A 290 -1.61 4.80 7.74
C GLY A 290 -0.53 5.72 7.17
N HIS A 291 0.33 5.18 6.28
CA HIS A 291 1.51 5.88 5.75
C HIS A 291 1.18 7.25 5.14
N ASN A 292 0.20 7.35 4.24
CA ASN A 292 -0.10 8.60 3.53
C ASN A 292 -0.58 9.71 4.47
N ALA A 293 -1.42 9.35 5.45
CA ALA A 293 -1.91 10.33 6.43
C ALA A 293 -0.75 10.79 7.34
N GLY A 294 0.08 9.88 7.84
CA GLY A 294 1.25 10.22 8.63
C GLY A 294 2.24 11.09 7.85
N ALA A 295 2.53 10.73 6.61
CA ALA A 295 3.44 11.48 5.75
C ALA A 295 2.96 12.91 5.50
N LEU A 296 1.66 13.09 5.24
CA LEU A 296 1.10 14.42 5.00
C LEU A 296 1.14 15.30 6.25
N MET A 297 0.86 14.73 7.42
CA MET A 297 0.97 15.46 8.69
C MET A 297 2.40 15.90 8.97
N LEU A 298 3.38 15.03 8.74
CA LEU A 298 4.81 15.39 8.90
C LEU A 298 5.23 16.50 7.93
N LEU A 299 4.75 16.50 6.69
CA LEU A 299 5.03 17.55 5.71
C LEU A 299 4.39 18.89 6.06
N ALA A 300 3.34 18.89 6.86
CA ALA A 300 2.63 20.10 7.30
C ALA A 300 3.19 20.72 8.61
N GLY A 301 4.07 20.02 9.31
CA GLY A 301 4.69 20.45 10.58
C GLY A 301 3.83 20.17 11.78
#